data_b3dc550f7a15967fe4793ec1767b6146
#
_entry.id   b3dc550f7a15967fe4793ec1767b6146
#
_cell.length_a   1.000
_cell.length_b   1.000
_cell.length_c   1.000
_cell.angle_alpha   90.00
_cell.angle_beta   90.00
_cell.angle_gamma   90.00
#
_symmetry.space_group_name_H-M   'P 1'
#
loop_
_entity.id
_entity.type
_entity.pdbx_description
1 polymer ?
#
loop_
_entity_poly.entity_id
_entity_poly.type
_entity_poly.pdbx_seq_one_letter_code
_entity_poly.pdbx_strand_id
1 'polypeptide(L)'
;MSRRSGRASVLARLVAALSITALALAPSVALADDAEIYDDAREVEIAQPFSLFAARSAPTGEWVEFKRSEGKLSVQTSEYYIAPNANSDGSVQVTVKTSQYHKPGTGGKVYWTSTKTLYDNGVQCAFIGENWDDVALEGETISQQVSFAVRGGGPHHITSTETDFRGTSGTSAGWDFTIDIPWRISASAGTGGSISPNGHSLVLQGSSKAYTIAASSGYRIKDVTVDGKSVGAKSSYTFENVRGDHSISASFQKVWTVKFVDQVTGEVISTQTIDDGSGAKEPSAPSHNGWRFDGWSEDFSNVKKDLTVIGRYTKLHAVTFKNWNGDTLKTETVADGGKATAPSAPTRRGWTFTGWDKDFSRVTAPIVVTAQFSPIISVRVPTTLPCRIMADGTVVVPQDYAIENLSTVAVRASSIKTTGMPKDASYELKDGSTKVHGWGGSDQRAGELKIAAEASKGLSVSVSKVSGTGEWRKLADSAAKSGTALDLCSISYSFEMAT
;
A
#
# COMPACT_ATOMS: atom_id res chain seq x y z
N MET A 1 47.81 -17.23 0.94
CA MET A 1 47.62 -17.72 2.34
C MET A 1 46.12 -17.65 2.61
N SER A 2 45.55 -18.72 2.49
CA SER A 2 45.11 -19.77 3.42
C SER A 2 43.73 -19.48 4.01
N ARG A 3 42.74 -20.19 3.44
CA ARG A 3 41.90 -21.26 4.08
C ARG A 3 40.93 -20.73 5.15
N ARG A 4 39.68 -21.08 5.21
CA ARG A 4 38.76 -22.21 5.03
C ARG A 4 37.44 -21.77 5.63
N SER A 5 36.34 -21.94 4.99
CA SER A 5 35.41 -23.09 4.99
C SER A 5 34.53 -23.23 6.25
N GLY A 6 33.26 -23.43 6.04
CA GLY A 6 32.34 -24.01 7.01
C GLY A 6 30.90 -23.63 6.70
N ARG A 7 30.28 -24.32 5.83
CA ARG A 7 29.21 -25.33 5.96
C ARG A 7 27.85 -24.82 6.44
N ALA A 8 26.98 -24.87 5.46
CA ALA A 8 25.56 -25.04 5.50
C ALA A 8 25.10 -26.21 6.38
N SER A 9 23.92 -26.14 6.97
CA SER A 9 23.04 -27.28 7.23
C SER A 9 21.59 -26.78 7.16
N VAL A 10 20.94 -27.09 6.12
CA VAL A 10 19.83 -27.99 5.84
C VAL A 10 19.14 -28.53 7.10
N LEU A 11 17.91 -28.10 7.30
CA LEU A 11 16.91 -28.86 8.01
C LEU A 11 15.58 -28.81 7.24
N ALA A 12 15.44 -29.77 6.31
CA ALA A 12 14.16 -30.27 5.83
C ALA A 12 13.65 -31.28 6.86
N ARG A 13 12.41 -31.15 7.31
CA ARG A 13 11.60 -32.20 7.96
C ARG A 13 10.20 -32.03 7.43
N LEU A 14 9.81 -32.85 6.44
CA LEU A 14 9.15 -34.15 6.57
C LEU A 14 7.93 -34.07 7.51
N VAL A 15 6.75 -33.87 6.93
CA VAL A 15 5.48 -34.24 7.51
C VAL A 15 5.07 -35.56 6.86
N ALA A 16 5.13 -36.64 7.62
CA ALA A 16 4.70 -37.96 7.23
C ALA A 16 3.17 -38.00 7.19
N ALA A 17 2.64 -38.38 6.02
CA ALA A 17 1.27 -38.84 5.90
C ALA A 17 1.13 -40.22 6.50
N LEU A 18 0.28 -40.38 7.52
CA LEU A 18 -0.13 -41.68 8.04
C LEU A 18 -1.22 -42.24 7.13
N SER A 19 -0.84 -43.16 6.25
CA SER A 19 -1.79 -44.03 5.53
C SER A 19 -2.15 -45.16 6.46
N ILE A 20 -3.40 -45.24 6.89
CA ILE A 20 -3.94 -46.41 7.56
C ILE A 20 -4.42 -47.38 6.49
N THR A 21 -3.63 -48.39 6.23
CA THR A 21 -4.02 -49.52 5.41
C THR A 21 -4.83 -50.50 6.28
N ALA A 22 -6.14 -50.56 6.03
CA ALA A 22 -6.96 -51.61 6.59
C ALA A 22 -6.70 -52.92 5.81
N LEU A 23 -6.03 -53.83 6.43
CA LEU A 23 -5.78 -55.18 5.93
C LEU A 23 -7.07 -56.01 6.10
N ALA A 24 -7.78 -56.25 5.01
CA ALA A 24 -8.87 -57.20 4.99
C ALA A 24 -8.28 -58.61 4.88
N LEU A 25 -8.41 -59.36 5.95
CA LEU A 25 -8.19 -60.80 5.94
C LEU A 25 -9.38 -61.50 5.29
N ALA A 26 -9.16 -62.03 4.12
CA ALA A 26 -10.05 -63.04 3.51
C ALA A 26 -9.66 -64.43 4.05
N PRO A 27 -10.60 -65.20 4.50
CA PRO A 27 -10.30 -66.60 4.77
C PRO A 27 -10.28 -67.40 3.47
N SER A 28 -9.16 -68.03 3.18
CA SER A 28 -9.03 -69.06 2.15
C SER A 28 -9.86 -70.28 2.56
N VAL A 29 -10.85 -70.59 1.74
CA VAL A 29 -11.50 -71.90 1.83
C VAL A 29 -10.85 -72.81 0.81
N ALA A 30 -10.21 -73.84 1.35
CA ALA A 30 -9.63 -74.93 0.58
C ALA A 30 -10.73 -75.75 -0.11
N LEU A 31 -10.54 -76.03 -1.40
CA LEU A 31 -11.30 -77.05 -2.11
C LEU A 31 -10.94 -78.42 -1.54
N ALA A 32 -11.92 -79.14 -1.07
CA ALA A 32 -11.84 -80.56 -0.92
C ALA A 32 -12.88 -81.18 -1.86
N ASP A 33 -12.33 -81.94 -2.84
CA ASP A 33 -13.06 -82.95 -3.58
C ASP A 33 -13.59 -83.99 -2.58
N ASP A 34 -14.84 -84.36 -2.74
CA ASP A 34 -15.28 -85.73 -2.92
C ASP A 34 -16.82 -85.83 -2.93
N ALA A 35 -17.26 -86.56 -3.90
CA ALA A 35 -18.62 -86.83 -4.18
C ALA A 35 -19.22 -87.77 -3.08
N GLU A 36 -20.45 -87.49 -2.75
CA GLU A 36 -21.44 -88.56 -2.60
C GLU A 36 -22.89 -88.04 -2.74
N ILE A 37 -23.56 -88.73 -3.60
CA ILE A 37 -25.02 -88.56 -3.90
C ILE A 37 -25.81 -89.08 -2.74
N TYR A 38 -26.68 -88.29 -2.13
CA TYR A 38 -27.82 -88.81 -1.43
C TYR A 38 -29.07 -87.94 -1.78
N ASP A 39 -29.98 -88.66 -2.42
CA ASP A 39 -31.34 -88.33 -2.72
C ASP A 39 -32.14 -88.23 -1.39
N ASP A 40 -32.58 -87.08 -1.03
CA ASP A 40 -33.72 -86.96 -0.10
C ASP A 40 -34.46 -85.62 -0.36
N ALA A 41 -35.57 -85.77 -1.10
CA ALA A 41 -36.52 -84.70 -1.35
C ALA A 41 -37.19 -84.31 -0.03
N ARG A 42 -36.66 -83.32 0.64
CA ARG A 42 -37.42 -82.55 1.62
C ARG A 42 -37.68 -81.15 1.05
N GLU A 43 -38.96 -80.95 0.77
CA GLU A 43 -39.56 -79.68 0.53
C GLU A 43 -39.33 -78.80 1.74
N VAL A 44 -38.29 -77.98 1.71
CA VAL A 44 -38.12 -76.92 2.69
C VAL A 44 -38.79 -75.68 2.13
N GLU A 45 -40.07 -75.57 2.45
CA GLU A 45 -40.78 -74.30 2.39
C GLU A 45 -40.15 -73.35 3.40
N ILE A 46 -39.15 -72.64 2.97
CA ILE A 46 -38.63 -71.51 3.75
C ILE A 46 -39.59 -70.36 3.42
N ALA A 47 -40.74 -70.36 4.06
CA ALA A 47 -41.46 -69.13 4.29
C ALA A 47 -40.61 -68.26 5.24
N GLN A 48 -39.67 -67.56 4.71
CA GLN A 48 -39.04 -66.46 5.43
C GLN A 48 -40.14 -65.43 5.67
N PRO A 49 -40.39 -65.03 6.93
CA PRO A 49 -41.31 -63.89 7.16
C PRO A 49 -40.75 -62.71 6.45
N PHE A 50 -41.64 -61.95 5.79
CA PHE A 50 -41.34 -60.65 5.23
C PHE A 50 -40.65 -59.80 6.31
N SER A 51 -39.35 -59.93 6.42
CA SER A 51 -38.57 -58.92 7.11
C SER A 51 -38.66 -57.70 6.23
N LEU A 52 -39.26 -56.63 6.77
CA LEU A 52 -39.03 -55.30 6.29
C LEU A 52 -37.53 -55.19 5.94
N PHE A 53 -37.19 -55.26 4.68
CA PHE A 53 -35.89 -54.81 4.26
C PHE A 53 -35.86 -53.32 4.60
N ALA A 54 -35.19 -52.97 5.68
CA ALA A 54 -34.89 -51.60 5.96
C ALA A 54 -34.29 -51.05 4.68
N ALA A 55 -34.86 -49.94 4.19
CA ALA A 55 -34.42 -49.27 3.00
C ALA A 55 -32.89 -49.11 3.07
N ARG A 56 -32.19 -50.00 2.38
CA ARG A 56 -30.73 -49.87 2.23
C ARG A 56 -30.56 -48.76 1.20
N SER A 57 -29.91 -47.68 1.59
CA SER A 57 -29.46 -46.67 0.65
C SER A 57 -28.61 -47.35 -0.44
N ALA A 58 -29.22 -47.54 -1.60
CA ALA A 58 -28.57 -48.18 -2.72
C ALA A 58 -27.46 -47.24 -3.24
N PRO A 59 -26.23 -47.73 -3.43
CA PRO A 59 -25.24 -46.93 -4.11
C PRO A 59 -25.71 -46.61 -5.53
N THR A 60 -25.57 -45.36 -5.95
CA THR A 60 -25.83 -44.97 -7.34
C THR A 60 -24.78 -45.60 -8.24
N GLY A 61 -25.16 -46.07 -9.42
CA GLY A 61 -24.24 -46.69 -10.39
C GLY A 61 -24.03 -48.19 -10.20
N GLU A 62 -24.77 -48.84 -9.32
CA GLU A 62 -24.68 -50.30 -9.08
C GLU A 62 -26.07 -50.95 -9.20
N TRP A 63 -26.07 -52.22 -9.66
CA TRP A 63 -27.27 -53.04 -9.70
C TRP A 63 -27.54 -53.64 -8.30
N VAL A 64 -28.77 -53.51 -7.86
CA VAL A 64 -29.18 -54.05 -6.54
C VAL A 64 -30.34 -55.07 -6.74
N GLU A 65 -30.09 -56.32 -6.36
CA GLU A 65 -31.12 -57.35 -6.34
C GLU A 65 -32.11 -57.06 -5.23
N PHE A 66 -33.41 -57.02 -5.57
CA PHE A 66 -34.47 -56.81 -4.59
C PHE A 66 -35.45 -57.98 -4.50
N LYS A 67 -35.46 -58.84 -5.48
CA LYS A 67 -36.30 -60.03 -5.51
C LYS A 67 -35.64 -61.17 -6.26
N ARG A 68 -35.71 -62.32 -5.67
CA ARG A 68 -35.29 -63.58 -6.31
C ARG A 68 -36.40 -64.63 -6.05
N SER A 69 -36.80 -65.30 -7.05
CA SER A 69 -37.67 -66.44 -6.95
C SER A 69 -37.09 -67.60 -7.72
N GLU A 70 -37.20 -68.78 -7.11
CA GLU A 70 -36.68 -70.03 -7.67
C GLU A 70 -37.80 -71.02 -7.89
N GLY A 71 -38.05 -71.37 -9.12
CA GLY A 71 -38.96 -72.38 -9.52
C GLY A 71 -38.25 -73.67 -9.96
N LYS A 72 -39.01 -74.69 -10.24
CA LYS A 72 -38.50 -76.00 -10.67
C LYS A 72 -37.67 -75.91 -11.98
N LEU A 73 -38.10 -75.05 -12.89
CA LEU A 73 -37.47 -74.90 -14.24
C LEU A 73 -36.54 -73.68 -14.34
N SER A 74 -36.73 -72.65 -13.52
CA SER A 74 -36.03 -71.40 -13.70
C SER A 74 -35.78 -70.64 -12.41
N VAL A 75 -34.81 -69.76 -12.45
CA VAL A 75 -34.54 -68.73 -11.42
C VAL A 75 -34.85 -67.39 -11.98
N GLN A 76 -35.72 -66.62 -11.36
CA GLN A 76 -36.02 -65.25 -11.72
C GLN A 76 -35.35 -64.31 -10.74
N THR A 77 -34.59 -63.34 -11.20
CA THR A 77 -34.00 -62.27 -10.44
C THR A 77 -34.54 -60.93 -10.91
N SER A 78 -34.78 -60.04 -9.96
CA SER A 78 -35.14 -58.66 -10.25
C SER A 78 -34.16 -57.70 -9.53
N GLU A 79 -33.65 -56.78 -10.29
CA GLU A 79 -32.62 -55.86 -9.88
C GLU A 79 -33.05 -54.44 -10.27
N TYR A 80 -32.63 -53.46 -9.49
CA TYR A 80 -32.73 -52.07 -9.90
C TYR A 80 -31.37 -51.38 -9.95
N TYR A 81 -31.33 -50.31 -10.73
CA TYR A 81 -30.15 -49.47 -10.89
C TYR A 81 -30.57 -48.00 -10.82
N ILE A 82 -29.88 -47.22 -9.99
CA ILE A 82 -30.06 -45.78 -9.86
C ILE A 82 -28.91 -45.11 -10.59
N ALA A 83 -29.19 -44.26 -11.58
CA ALA A 83 -28.15 -43.55 -12.30
C ALA A 83 -27.34 -42.63 -11.37
N PRO A 84 -26.04 -42.56 -11.53
CA PRO A 84 -25.16 -41.77 -10.64
C PRO A 84 -25.31 -40.25 -10.81
N ASN A 85 -25.95 -39.80 -11.86
CA ASN A 85 -26.17 -38.37 -12.15
C ASN A 85 -27.65 -38.08 -12.36
N ALA A 86 -28.09 -36.90 -11.92
CA ALA A 86 -29.42 -36.42 -12.23
C ALA A 86 -29.52 -36.01 -13.71
N ASN A 87 -30.70 -36.16 -14.29
CA ASN A 87 -31.03 -35.61 -15.61
C ASN A 87 -31.04 -34.07 -15.57
N SER A 88 -31.02 -33.43 -16.72
CA SER A 88 -31.03 -31.98 -16.84
C SER A 88 -32.26 -31.31 -16.19
N ASP A 89 -33.39 -32.04 -16.13
CA ASP A 89 -34.60 -31.58 -15.47
C ASP A 89 -34.62 -31.88 -13.95
N GLY A 90 -33.54 -32.43 -13.43
CA GLY A 90 -33.36 -32.76 -12.01
C GLY A 90 -33.98 -34.08 -11.57
N SER A 91 -34.56 -34.88 -12.46
CA SER A 91 -35.00 -36.24 -12.16
C SER A 91 -33.80 -37.21 -12.14
N VAL A 92 -33.96 -38.32 -11.42
CA VAL A 92 -32.97 -39.40 -11.39
C VAL A 92 -33.54 -40.59 -12.19
N GLN A 93 -32.71 -41.13 -13.09
CA GLN A 93 -33.09 -42.30 -13.87
C GLN A 93 -32.97 -43.56 -13.02
N VAL A 94 -34.07 -44.28 -12.93
CA VAL A 94 -34.12 -45.60 -12.30
C VAL A 94 -34.38 -46.63 -13.41
N THR A 95 -33.59 -47.68 -13.43
CA THR A 95 -33.78 -48.82 -14.36
C THR A 95 -34.11 -50.06 -13.53
N VAL A 96 -35.15 -50.74 -13.87
CA VAL A 96 -35.50 -52.02 -13.29
C VAL A 96 -35.34 -53.08 -14.36
N LYS A 97 -34.63 -54.15 -13.98
CA LYS A 97 -34.37 -55.32 -14.85
C LYS A 97 -34.88 -56.56 -14.16
N THR A 98 -35.51 -57.39 -14.94
CA THR A 98 -35.85 -58.76 -14.53
C THR A 98 -35.20 -59.74 -15.49
N SER A 99 -34.61 -60.76 -14.92
CA SER A 99 -33.90 -61.83 -15.65
C SER A 99 -34.44 -63.16 -15.26
N GLN A 100 -34.61 -64.07 -16.20
CA GLN A 100 -35.04 -65.43 -15.96
C GLN A 100 -34.01 -66.40 -16.53
N TYR A 101 -33.39 -67.14 -15.66
CA TYR A 101 -32.41 -68.19 -16.00
C TYR A 101 -33.06 -69.56 -16.04
N HIS A 102 -32.90 -70.29 -17.16
CA HIS A 102 -33.38 -71.63 -17.30
C HIS A 102 -32.37 -72.66 -16.78
N LYS A 103 -32.78 -73.42 -15.76
CA LYS A 103 -31.90 -74.39 -15.09
C LYS A 103 -31.54 -75.56 -16.05
N PRO A 104 -30.24 -75.93 -16.13
CA PRO A 104 -29.83 -77.11 -16.89
C PRO A 104 -30.45 -78.41 -16.38
N GLY A 105 -30.74 -79.36 -17.28
CA GLY A 105 -31.29 -80.65 -17.00
C GLY A 105 -32.77 -80.71 -16.59
N THR A 106 -33.47 -79.61 -16.76
CA THR A 106 -34.92 -79.54 -16.41
C THR A 106 -35.86 -79.78 -17.56
N GLY A 107 -35.34 -79.77 -18.79
CA GLY A 107 -36.10 -79.92 -20.02
C GLY A 107 -37.09 -78.79 -20.30
N GLY A 108 -37.53 -78.65 -21.52
CA GLY A 108 -38.49 -77.63 -21.90
C GLY A 108 -37.92 -76.29 -22.30
N LYS A 109 -38.76 -75.30 -22.37
CA LYS A 109 -38.43 -73.89 -22.69
C LYS A 109 -39.06 -73.00 -21.68
N VAL A 110 -38.36 -71.86 -21.34
CA VAL A 110 -38.88 -70.85 -20.46
C VAL A 110 -39.19 -69.58 -21.29
N TYR A 111 -40.39 -69.11 -21.18
CA TYR A 111 -40.90 -67.97 -21.92
C TYR A 111 -41.16 -66.82 -20.97
N TRP A 112 -41.07 -65.58 -21.45
CA TRP A 112 -41.52 -64.39 -20.77
C TRP A 112 -43.01 -64.21 -21.10
N THR A 113 -43.88 -64.42 -20.10
CA THR A 113 -45.33 -64.48 -20.32
C THR A 113 -46.13 -63.43 -19.60
N SER A 114 -45.53 -62.51 -18.94
CA SER A 114 -46.27 -61.50 -18.14
C SER A 114 -45.87 -60.07 -18.48
N THR A 115 -46.88 -59.20 -18.45
CA THR A 115 -46.67 -57.76 -18.52
C THR A 115 -46.64 -57.19 -17.12
N LYS A 116 -45.85 -56.15 -16.90
CA LYS A 116 -45.81 -55.45 -15.63
C LYS A 116 -45.99 -53.94 -15.83
N THR A 117 -46.94 -53.39 -15.10
CA THR A 117 -47.09 -51.93 -14.97
C THR A 117 -46.49 -51.50 -13.63
N LEU A 118 -45.53 -50.59 -13.71
CA LEU A 118 -44.80 -50.08 -12.54
C LEU A 118 -45.43 -48.78 -12.05
N TYR A 119 -45.48 -48.65 -10.75
CA TYR A 119 -45.97 -47.46 -10.06
C TYR A 119 -44.90 -46.98 -9.07
N ASP A 120 -44.66 -45.69 -9.04
CA ASP A 120 -43.88 -45.00 -8.03
C ASP A 120 -44.85 -44.26 -7.10
N ASN A 121 -44.85 -44.60 -5.81
CA ASN A 121 -45.79 -44.06 -4.83
C ASN A 121 -47.26 -44.03 -5.33
N GLY A 122 -47.68 -45.08 -6.05
CA GLY A 122 -49.03 -45.23 -6.60
C GLY A 122 -49.26 -44.52 -7.94
N VAL A 123 -48.28 -43.86 -8.49
CA VAL A 123 -48.37 -43.20 -9.82
C VAL A 123 -47.68 -44.08 -10.86
N GLN A 124 -48.39 -44.41 -11.95
CA GLN A 124 -47.81 -45.21 -13.04
C GLN A 124 -46.56 -44.48 -13.60
N CYS A 125 -45.42 -45.16 -13.61
CA CYS A 125 -44.17 -44.62 -14.06
C CYS A 125 -43.53 -45.37 -15.25
N ALA A 126 -43.86 -46.68 -15.41
CA ALA A 126 -43.30 -47.50 -16.51
C ALA A 126 -44.19 -48.70 -16.84
N PHE A 127 -43.92 -49.36 -17.96
CA PHE A 127 -44.54 -50.56 -18.41
C PHE A 127 -43.54 -51.49 -19.06
N ILE A 128 -43.55 -52.78 -18.71
CA ILE A 128 -42.78 -53.84 -19.35
C ILE A 128 -43.77 -54.71 -20.13
N GLY A 129 -43.63 -54.72 -21.43
CA GLY A 129 -44.50 -55.54 -22.31
C GLY A 129 -44.09 -57.02 -22.36
N GLU A 130 -44.98 -57.83 -22.93
CA GLU A 130 -44.60 -59.20 -23.27
C GLU A 130 -43.67 -59.25 -24.45
N ASN A 131 -42.73 -60.21 -24.42
CA ASN A 131 -41.95 -60.60 -25.58
C ASN A 131 -42.01 -62.09 -25.76
N TRP A 132 -42.86 -62.51 -26.70
CA TRP A 132 -43.09 -63.93 -27.00
C TRP A 132 -41.92 -64.57 -27.74
N ASP A 133 -41.03 -63.80 -28.32
CA ASP A 133 -39.90 -64.26 -29.07
C ASP A 133 -38.67 -64.59 -28.19
N ASP A 134 -38.68 -64.10 -26.91
CA ASP A 134 -37.65 -64.40 -25.96
C ASP A 134 -37.92 -65.75 -25.27
N VAL A 135 -37.12 -66.74 -25.64
CA VAL A 135 -37.18 -68.09 -25.13
C VAL A 135 -35.80 -68.45 -24.55
N ALA A 136 -35.74 -68.78 -23.28
CA ALA A 136 -34.50 -69.32 -22.70
C ALA A 136 -34.49 -70.84 -22.88
N LEU A 137 -33.43 -71.32 -23.53
CA LEU A 137 -33.03 -72.75 -23.55
C LEU A 137 -32.26 -73.08 -22.24
N GLU A 138 -32.08 -74.36 -21.94
CA GLU A 138 -31.36 -74.77 -20.75
C GLU A 138 -29.97 -74.11 -20.67
N GLY A 139 -29.67 -73.53 -19.54
CA GLY A 139 -28.43 -72.76 -19.29
C GLY A 139 -28.42 -71.33 -19.79
N GLU A 140 -29.51 -70.85 -20.40
CA GLU A 140 -29.64 -69.49 -20.91
C GLU A 140 -30.42 -68.58 -19.97
N THR A 141 -30.15 -67.25 -20.10
CA THR A 141 -30.89 -66.23 -19.39
C THR A 141 -31.55 -65.26 -20.37
N ILE A 142 -32.81 -65.01 -20.23
CA ILE A 142 -33.54 -63.94 -20.90
C ILE A 142 -33.74 -62.83 -19.91
N SER A 143 -33.72 -61.57 -20.34
CA SER A 143 -33.97 -60.45 -19.50
C SER A 143 -34.68 -59.30 -20.20
N GLN A 144 -35.49 -58.56 -19.42
CA GLN A 144 -36.14 -57.34 -19.85
C GLN A 144 -35.85 -56.23 -18.84
N GLN A 145 -35.79 -55.02 -19.34
CA GLN A 145 -35.57 -53.86 -18.50
C GLN A 145 -36.42 -52.68 -18.95
N VAL A 146 -36.72 -51.82 -18.00
CA VAL A 146 -37.39 -50.56 -18.23
C VAL A 146 -36.73 -49.46 -17.41
N SER A 147 -36.69 -48.28 -17.98
CA SER A 147 -36.15 -47.10 -17.28
C SER A 147 -37.21 -46.03 -17.18
N PHE A 148 -37.29 -45.37 -16.02
CA PHE A 148 -38.17 -44.26 -15.76
C PHE A 148 -37.45 -43.20 -14.92
N ALA A 149 -37.95 -41.97 -15.01
CA ALA A 149 -37.40 -40.85 -14.27
C ALA A 149 -38.19 -40.62 -12.97
N VAL A 150 -37.47 -40.55 -11.86
CA VAL A 150 -38.04 -40.28 -10.53
C VAL A 150 -37.69 -38.86 -10.11
N ARG A 151 -38.65 -38.12 -9.60
CA ARG A 151 -38.48 -36.76 -9.08
C ARG A 151 -38.60 -36.73 -7.56
N GLY A 152 -37.75 -35.93 -6.93
CA GLY A 152 -37.65 -35.84 -5.48
C GLY A 152 -36.72 -36.91 -4.91
N GLY A 153 -36.08 -36.61 -3.78
CA GLY A 153 -35.26 -37.55 -3.03
C GLY A 153 -36.04 -38.23 -1.90
N GLY A 154 -35.39 -39.20 -1.29
CA GLY A 154 -35.96 -39.98 -0.19
C GLY A 154 -36.55 -41.31 -0.60
N PRO A 155 -37.33 -41.97 0.26
CA PRO A 155 -37.90 -43.28 -0.03
C PRO A 155 -39.02 -43.20 -1.06
N HIS A 156 -38.88 -43.99 -2.12
CA HIS A 156 -39.90 -44.19 -3.14
C HIS A 156 -40.37 -45.64 -3.10
N HIS A 157 -41.68 -45.83 -2.96
CA HIS A 157 -42.30 -47.15 -2.92
C HIS A 157 -42.67 -47.59 -4.32
N ILE A 158 -41.93 -48.55 -4.86
CA ILE A 158 -42.13 -49.10 -6.21
C ILE A 158 -42.96 -50.36 -6.13
N THR A 159 -44.09 -50.30 -6.76
CA THR A 159 -44.99 -51.45 -6.87
C THR A 159 -45.22 -51.82 -8.33
N SER A 160 -45.58 -53.05 -8.61
CA SER A 160 -46.06 -53.46 -9.92
C SER A 160 -47.34 -54.23 -9.86
N THR A 161 -48.21 -53.99 -10.85
CA THR A 161 -49.31 -54.88 -11.16
C THR A 161 -48.83 -55.81 -12.27
N GLU A 162 -49.21 -57.08 -12.18
CA GLU A 162 -48.88 -58.08 -13.18
C GLU A 162 -50.15 -58.60 -13.81
N THR A 163 -50.12 -58.71 -15.12
CA THR A 163 -51.19 -59.33 -15.88
C THR A 163 -50.65 -60.54 -16.57
N ASP A 164 -51.08 -61.73 -16.19
CA ASP A 164 -50.76 -62.98 -16.85
C ASP A 164 -51.88 -63.28 -17.88
N PHE A 165 -51.52 -63.46 -19.14
CA PHE A 165 -52.43 -63.71 -20.23
C PHE A 165 -52.82 -65.20 -20.41
N ARG A 166 -52.15 -66.12 -19.73
CA ARG A 166 -52.29 -67.53 -19.89
C ARG A 166 -52.47 -68.27 -18.58
N GLY A 167 -53.60 -68.24 -17.93
CA GLY A 167 -54.12 -69.07 -16.88
C GLY A 167 -53.37 -70.30 -16.38
N THR A 168 -52.02 -70.34 -16.46
CA THR A 168 -51.15 -71.31 -15.85
C THR A 168 -50.65 -70.71 -14.58
N SER A 169 -50.96 -71.32 -13.50
CA SER A 169 -50.60 -70.95 -12.12
C SER A 169 -49.11 -70.96 -11.88
N GLY A 170 -48.46 -69.95 -12.40
CA GLY A 170 -47.12 -69.55 -11.98
C GLY A 170 -47.25 -68.28 -11.21
N THR A 171 -47.05 -68.29 -9.91
CA THR A 171 -47.12 -67.15 -9.02
C THR A 171 -45.96 -66.18 -9.37
N SER A 172 -46.18 -65.34 -10.35
CA SER A 172 -45.40 -64.14 -10.51
C SER A 172 -45.99 -63.10 -9.58
N ALA A 173 -45.52 -63.04 -8.36
CA ALA A 173 -45.91 -62.00 -7.43
C ALA A 173 -45.40 -60.68 -7.94
N GLY A 174 -46.25 -59.65 -7.96
CA GLY A 174 -45.88 -58.28 -8.29
C GLY A 174 -44.65 -57.79 -7.49
N TRP A 175 -44.08 -56.76 -7.93
CA TRP A 175 -42.98 -56.10 -7.21
C TRP A 175 -43.54 -55.19 -6.14
N ASP A 176 -42.90 -55.19 -4.98
CA ASP A 176 -43.22 -54.31 -3.87
C ASP A 176 -41.89 -54.10 -3.12
N PHE A 177 -41.25 -52.98 -3.34
CA PHE A 177 -39.98 -52.63 -2.74
C PHE A 177 -39.83 -51.13 -2.62
N THR A 178 -38.98 -50.69 -1.71
CA THR A 178 -38.64 -49.26 -1.52
C THR A 178 -37.24 -49.03 -1.94
N ILE A 179 -37.00 -47.93 -2.68
CA ILE A 179 -35.72 -47.42 -3.06
C ILE A 179 -35.53 -46.05 -2.47
N ASP A 180 -34.34 -45.76 -1.98
CA ASP A 180 -33.97 -44.41 -1.53
C ASP A 180 -33.33 -43.63 -2.67
N ILE A 181 -34.07 -42.69 -3.22
CA ILE A 181 -33.57 -41.78 -4.23
C ILE A 181 -32.71 -40.72 -3.53
N PRO A 182 -31.47 -40.45 -4.00
CA PRO A 182 -30.62 -39.40 -3.43
C PRO A 182 -31.27 -38.02 -3.53
N TRP A 183 -31.07 -37.21 -2.48
CA TRP A 183 -31.46 -35.80 -2.48
C TRP A 183 -30.52 -35.02 -3.37
N ARG A 184 -31.03 -33.96 -3.97
CA ARG A 184 -30.27 -33.10 -4.89
C ARG A 184 -29.80 -31.83 -4.21
N ILE A 185 -28.52 -31.51 -4.35
CA ILE A 185 -27.99 -30.20 -3.98
C ILE A 185 -27.55 -29.48 -5.26
N SER A 186 -28.13 -28.30 -5.51
CA SER A 186 -27.83 -27.45 -6.65
C SER A 186 -26.85 -26.38 -6.25
N ALA A 187 -25.63 -26.39 -6.82
CA ALA A 187 -24.58 -25.43 -6.53
C ALA A 187 -24.32 -24.53 -7.73
N SER A 188 -24.17 -23.23 -7.49
CA SER A 188 -23.86 -22.25 -8.52
C SER A 188 -22.92 -21.17 -8.00
N ALA A 189 -22.12 -20.59 -8.91
CA ALA A 189 -21.23 -19.48 -8.62
C ALA A 189 -21.50 -18.35 -9.61
N GLY A 190 -21.55 -17.12 -9.10
CA GLY A 190 -21.56 -15.91 -9.90
C GLY A 190 -20.19 -15.62 -10.54
N THR A 191 -20.12 -14.56 -11.35
CA THR A 191 -18.88 -14.08 -11.93
C THR A 191 -17.89 -13.65 -10.84
N GLY A 192 -16.60 -13.96 -11.03
CA GLY A 192 -15.53 -13.58 -10.11
C GLY A 192 -15.10 -14.67 -9.14
N GLY A 193 -15.58 -15.91 -9.31
CA GLY A 193 -15.14 -17.04 -8.51
C GLY A 193 -15.75 -18.36 -8.92
N SER A 194 -15.60 -19.37 -8.07
CA SER A 194 -16.07 -20.72 -8.30
C SER A 194 -16.61 -21.37 -7.03
N ILE A 195 -17.45 -22.36 -7.23
CA ILE A 195 -17.88 -23.32 -6.21
C ILE A 195 -17.57 -24.72 -6.69
N SER A 196 -17.11 -25.60 -5.81
CA SER A 196 -16.80 -26.99 -6.15
C SER A 196 -17.34 -27.95 -5.09
N PRO A 197 -18.09 -29.00 -5.51
CA PRO A 197 -18.55 -29.26 -6.86
C PRO A 197 -19.56 -28.21 -7.35
N ASN A 198 -19.61 -27.94 -8.66
CA ASN A 198 -20.58 -27.04 -9.28
C ASN A 198 -21.67 -27.85 -9.97
N GLY A 199 -22.88 -27.28 -10.10
CA GLY A 199 -24.02 -27.95 -10.70
C GLY A 199 -24.78 -28.81 -9.68
N HIS A 200 -25.29 -29.95 -10.13
CA HIS A 200 -26.09 -30.85 -9.29
C HIS A 200 -25.23 -31.94 -8.67
N SER A 201 -25.41 -32.17 -7.38
CA SER A 201 -24.84 -33.30 -6.65
C SER A 201 -25.95 -34.14 -6.08
N LEU A 202 -25.89 -35.44 -6.24
CA LEU A 202 -26.79 -36.39 -5.59
C LEU A 202 -26.16 -36.83 -4.26
N VAL A 203 -26.97 -36.80 -3.19
CA VAL A 203 -26.50 -37.09 -1.83
C VAL A 203 -27.48 -38.07 -1.16
N LEU A 204 -26.98 -39.20 -0.69
CA LEU A 204 -27.78 -40.18 0.02
C LEU A 204 -28.39 -39.59 1.31
N GLN A 205 -29.60 -40.02 1.64
CA GLN A 205 -30.27 -39.59 2.87
C GLN A 205 -29.36 -39.79 4.10
N GLY A 206 -29.25 -38.74 4.92
CA GLY A 206 -28.44 -38.77 6.13
C GLY A 206 -26.94 -38.55 5.91
N SER A 207 -26.49 -38.54 4.66
CA SER A 207 -25.06 -38.26 4.34
C SER A 207 -24.76 -36.76 4.35
N SER A 208 -23.46 -36.43 4.37
CA SER A 208 -22.98 -35.04 4.33
C SER A 208 -22.34 -34.72 2.99
N LYS A 209 -22.40 -33.44 2.56
CA LYS A 209 -21.77 -32.96 1.34
C LYS A 209 -21.08 -31.61 1.55
N ALA A 210 -19.78 -31.57 1.32
CA ALA A 210 -18.97 -30.36 1.43
C ALA A 210 -18.84 -29.64 0.08
N TYR A 211 -18.81 -28.32 0.15
CA TYR A 211 -18.57 -27.40 -0.96
C TYR A 211 -17.40 -26.45 -0.60
N THR A 212 -16.52 -26.22 -1.56
CA THR A 212 -15.44 -25.24 -1.45
C THR A 212 -15.75 -24.05 -2.36
N ILE A 213 -15.61 -22.85 -1.83
CA ILE A 213 -15.86 -21.59 -2.54
C ILE A 213 -14.54 -20.83 -2.66
N ALA A 214 -14.17 -20.46 -3.87
CA ALA A 214 -12.93 -19.73 -4.14
C ALA A 214 -13.19 -18.50 -4.99
N ALA A 215 -12.68 -17.36 -4.54
CA ALA A 215 -12.68 -16.14 -5.34
C ALA A 215 -11.52 -16.17 -6.35
N SER A 216 -11.76 -15.68 -7.56
CA SER A 216 -10.72 -15.45 -8.57
C SER A 216 -9.83 -14.26 -8.16
N SER A 217 -8.65 -14.16 -8.77
CA SER A 217 -7.76 -13.01 -8.57
C SER A 217 -8.50 -11.69 -8.85
N GLY A 218 -8.34 -10.70 -7.97
CA GLY A 218 -9.07 -9.43 -8.06
C GLY A 218 -10.52 -9.48 -7.58
N TYR A 219 -10.93 -10.56 -6.91
CA TYR A 219 -12.24 -10.70 -6.29
C TYR A 219 -12.13 -11.20 -4.85
N ARG A 220 -13.17 -10.96 -4.06
CA ARG A 220 -13.42 -11.59 -2.76
C ARG A 220 -14.77 -12.25 -2.75
N ILE A 221 -14.97 -13.22 -1.89
CA ILE A 221 -16.30 -13.77 -1.66
C ILE A 221 -17.15 -12.66 -1.03
N LYS A 222 -18.27 -12.33 -1.68
CA LYS A 222 -19.22 -11.33 -1.17
C LYS A 222 -20.19 -11.98 -0.19
N ASP A 223 -20.81 -13.07 -0.63
CA ASP A 223 -21.79 -13.80 0.16
C ASP A 223 -21.97 -15.22 -0.37
N VAL A 224 -22.33 -16.13 0.51
CA VAL A 224 -22.81 -17.48 0.20
C VAL A 224 -24.24 -17.57 0.68
N THR A 225 -25.14 -18.03 -0.21
CA THR A 225 -26.55 -18.20 0.07
C THR A 225 -26.89 -19.68 0.07
N VAL A 226 -27.51 -20.16 1.12
CA VAL A 226 -27.99 -21.54 1.28
C VAL A 226 -29.49 -21.52 1.44
N ASP A 227 -30.22 -22.24 0.57
CA ASP A 227 -31.67 -22.28 0.53
C ASP A 227 -32.32 -20.90 0.57
N GLY A 228 -31.74 -19.96 -0.20
CA GLY A 228 -32.21 -18.58 -0.29
C GLY A 228 -31.79 -17.69 0.89
N LYS A 229 -31.11 -18.19 1.91
CA LYS A 229 -30.65 -17.44 3.08
C LYS A 229 -29.15 -17.21 3.05
N SER A 230 -28.70 -15.97 3.31
CA SER A 230 -27.29 -15.64 3.45
C SER A 230 -26.68 -16.34 4.66
N VAL A 231 -25.50 -16.93 4.45
CA VAL A 231 -24.66 -17.51 5.50
C VAL A 231 -23.33 -16.75 5.63
N GLY A 232 -23.19 -15.60 4.93
CA GLY A 232 -22.03 -14.75 4.92
C GLY A 232 -20.94 -15.21 3.96
N ALA A 233 -19.83 -14.49 3.94
CA ALA A 233 -18.66 -14.79 3.10
C ALA A 233 -17.88 -15.99 3.67
N LYS A 234 -18.16 -17.17 3.16
CA LYS A 234 -17.51 -18.42 3.59
C LYS A 234 -16.74 -19.06 2.43
N SER A 235 -15.56 -19.57 2.70
CA SER A 235 -14.74 -20.33 1.74
C SER A 235 -15.11 -21.81 1.65
N SER A 236 -15.96 -22.31 2.56
CA SER A 236 -16.50 -23.66 2.53
C SER A 236 -17.86 -23.72 3.24
N TYR A 237 -18.67 -24.68 2.82
CA TYR A 237 -19.95 -25.01 3.48
C TYR A 237 -20.19 -26.51 3.39
N THR A 238 -20.67 -27.10 4.46
CA THR A 238 -21.05 -28.53 4.51
C THR A 238 -22.50 -28.66 4.87
N PHE A 239 -23.26 -29.34 3.99
CA PHE A 239 -24.58 -29.84 4.34
C PHE A 239 -24.41 -31.12 5.12
N GLU A 240 -24.94 -31.18 6.30
CA GLU A 240 -24.88 -32.37 7.14
C GLU A 240 -26.25 -33.04 7.25
N ASN A 241 -26.29 -34.38 7.32
CA ASN A 241 -27.51 -35.17 7.49
C ASN A 241 -28.59 -34.75 6.48
N VAL A 242 -28.23 -34.76 5.20
CA VAL A 242 -29.13 -34.33 4.09
C VAL A 242 -30.40 -35.13 4.07
N ARG A 243 -31.56 -34.48 4.18
CA ARG A 243 -32.91 -35.07 4.18
C ARG A 243 -33.89 -34.28 3.32
N GLY A 244 -33.40 -33.50 2.39
CA GLY A 244 -34.15 -32.67 1.48
C GLY A 244 -33.29 -32.11 0.36
N ASP A 245 -33.92 -31.58 -0.67
CA ASP A 245 -33.21 -30.85 -1.71
C ASP A 245 -32.72 -29.53 -1.16
N HIS A 246 -31.50 -29.14 -1.56
CA HIS A 246 -30.85 -27.91 -1.14
C HIS A 246 -30.32 -27.13 -2.31
N SER A 247 -30.08 -25.87 -2.06
CA SER A 247 -29.38 -24.98 -2.98
C SER A 247 -28.23 -24.24 -2.27
N ILE A 248 -27.15 -24.05 -2.98
CA ILE A 248 -26.04 -23.18 -2.53
C ILE A 248 -25.59 -22.33 -3.69
N SER A 249 -25.45 -21.03 -3.46
CA SER A 249 -24.91 -20.11 -4.44
C SER A 249 -23.88 -19.19 -3.82
N ALA A 250 -22.83 -18.86 -4.57
CA ALA A 250 -21.79 -17.94 -4.15
C ALA A 250 -21.77 -16.71 -5.04
N SER A 251 -21.69 -15.53 -4.44
CA SER A 251 -21.49 -14.26 -5.11
C SER A 251 -20.15 -13.65 -4.75
N PHE A 252 -19.59 -12.87 -5.66
CA PHE A 252 -18.24 -12.31 -5.52
C PHE A 252 -18.27 -10.81 -5.76
N GLN A 253 -17.36 -10.10 -5.10
CA GLN A 253 -17.16 -8.67 -5.21
C GLN A 253 -15.80 -8.41 -5.83
N LYS A 254 -15.76 -7.62 -6.90
CA LYS A 254 -14.50 -7.15 -7.48
C LYS A 254 -13.80 -6.24 -6.49
N VAL A 255 -12.48 -6.41 -6.35
CA VAL A 255 -11.66 -5.63 -5.44
C VAL A 255 -10.40 -5.13 -6.12
N TRP A 256 -9.86 -4.02 -5.59
CA TRP A 256 -8.66 -3.36 -6.06
C TRP A 256 -7.67 -3.17 -4.92
N THR A 257 -6.41 -3.09 -5.24
CA THR A 257 -5.35 -2.81 -4.27
C THR A 257 -4.99 -1.34 -4.30
N VAL A 258 -5.05 -0.66 -3.15
CA VAL A 258 -4.57 0.71 -2.97
C VAL A 258 -3.34 0.68 -2.07
N LYS A 259 -2.21 1.16 -2.58
CA LYS A 259 -0.96 1.30 -1.84
C LYS A 259 -0.69 2.77 -1.58
N PHE A 260 -0.51 3.14 -0.33
CA PHE A 260 -0.05 4.46 0.07
C PHE A 260 1.46 4.41 0.32
N VAL A 261 2.19 5.29 -0.35
CA VAL A 261 3.66 5.29 -0.36
C VAL A 261 4.17 6.65 0.07
N ASP A 262 5.19 6.67 0.91
CA ASP A 262 5.87 7.88 1.34
C ASP A 262 6.86 8.34 0.25
N GLN A 263 6.73 9.59 -0.21
CA GLN A 263 7.64 10.17 -1.20
C GLN A 263 9.08 10.28 -0.69
N VAL A 264 9.27 10.52 0.60
CA VAL A 264 10.58 10.82 1.19
C VAL A 264 11.42 9.56 1.39
N THR A 265 10.78 8.49 1.86
CA THR A 265 11.45 7.22 2.16
C THR A 265 11.25 6.16 1.08
N GLY A 266 10.20 6.26 0.27
CA GLY A 266 9.77 5.23 -0.66
C GLY A 266 9.05 4.05 0.00
N GLU A 267 8.83 4.10 1.31
CA GLU A 267 8.20 3.00 2.06
C GLU A 267 6.68 2.97 1.86
N VAL A 268 6.13 1.76 1.92
CA VAL A 268 4.68 1.56 1.89
C VAL A 268 4.11 1.83 3.27
N ILE A 269 3.32 2.89 3.40
CA ILE A 269 2.63 3.30 4.63
C ILE A 269 1.47 2.35 4.92
N SER A 270 0.70 2.00 3.89
CA SER A 270 -0.51 1.17 3.99
C SER A 270 -0.81 0.49 2.67
N THR A 271 -1.33 -0.73 2.75
CA THR A 271 -1.93 -1.45 1.62
C THR A 271 -3.35 -1.85 2.00
N GLN A 272 -4.31 -1.51 1.17
CA GLN A 272 -5.74 -1.76 1.41
C GLN A 272 -6.34 -2.48 0.21
N THR A 273 -7.24 -3.43 0.50
CA THR A 273 -8.08 -4.08 -0.51
C THR A 273 -9.45 -3.41 -0.48
N ILE A 274 -9.86 -2.81 -1.58
CA ILE A 274 -11.04 -1.95 -1.67
C ILE A 274 -12.03 -2.54 -2.67
N ASP A 275 -13.30 -2.59 -2.29
CA ASP A 275 -14.38 -2.99 -3.19
C ASP A 275 -14.49 -2.02 -4.37
N ASP A 276 -14.77 -2.56 -5.56
CA ASP A 276 -14.95 -1.76 -6.77
C ASP A 276 -15.96 -0.63 -6.56
N GLY A 277 -15.52 0.61 -6.83
CA GLY A 277 -16.32 1.82 -6.65
C GLY A 277 -16.38 2.36 -5.21
N SER A 278 -15.71 1.74 -4.25
CA SER A 278 -15.60 2.24 -2.86
C SER A 278 -14.34 3.09 -2.67
N GLY A 279 -14.30 3.89 -1.59
CA GLY A 279 -13.14 4.68 -1.20
C GLY A 279 -12.19 3.92 -0.29
N ALA A 280 -10.89 4.19 -0.43
CA ALA A 280 -9.90 3.74 0.53
C ALA A 280 -9.90 4.64 1.76
N LYS A 281 -9.47 4.11 2.90
CA LYS A 281 -9.31 4.88 4.13
C LYS A 281 -7.98 5.62 4.10
N GLU A 282 -8.01 6.94 4.30
CA GLU A 282 -6.80 7.75 4.40
C GLU A 282 -5.94 7.31 5.59
N PRO A 283 -4.67 6.93 5.38
CA PRO A 283 -3.74 6.65 6.46
C PRO A 283 -3.15 7.96 7.01
N SER A 284 -2.63 7.91 8.23
CA SER A 284 -1.83 9.02 8.78
C SER A 284 -0.54 9.15 7.97
N ALA A 285 -0.28 10.36 7.46
CA ALA A 285 0.98 10.65 6.77
C ALA A 285 2.14 10.67 7.79
N PRO A 286 3.27 10.00 7.53
CA PRO A 286 4.47 10.10 8.36
C PRO A 286 4.99 11.54 8.46
N SER A 287 5.50 11.92 9.62
CA SER A 287 6.16 13.20 9.79
C SER A 287 7.66 13.08 9.53
N HIS A 288 8.21 14.01 8.73
CA HIS A 288 9.64 14.06 8.43
C HIS A 288 10.23 15.38 8.89
N ASN A 289 11.35 15.32 9.62
CA ASN A 289 12.04 16.52 10.06
C ASN A 289 12.53 17.33 8.84
N GLY A 290 12.16 18.60 8.77
CA GLY A 290 12.48 19.47 7.63
C GLY A 290 11.62 19.24 6.38
N TRP A 291 10.46 18.60 6.51
CA TRP A 291 9.51 18.43 5.43
C TRP A 291 8.09 18.78 5.88
N ARG A 292 7.29 19.27 4.98
CA ARG A 292 5.85 19.51 5.16
C ARG A 292 5.07 18.56 4.28
N PHE A 293 4.09 17.87 4.83
CA PHE A 293 3.14 17.09 4.05
C PHE A 293 2.20 18.03 3.28
N ASP A 294 2.05 17.81 1.98
CA ASP A 294 1.24 18.64 1.07
C ASP A 294 -0.04 17.94 0.59
N GLY A 295 -0.22 16.66 0.93
CA GLY A 295 -1.37 15.86 0.55
C GLY A 295 -1.02 14.62 -0.24
N TRP A 296 -2.03 13.92 -0.70
CA TRP A 296 -1.92 12.69 -1.48
C TRP A 296 -1.95 12.97 -2.98
N SER A 297 -1.25 12.14 -3.79
CA SER A 297 -1.06 12.37 -5.23
C SER A 297 -2.28 12.09 -6.08
N GLU A 298 -3.18 11.20 -5.62
CA GLU A 298 -4.31 10.66 -6.36
C GLU A 298 -5.58 10.72 -5.52
N ASP A 299 -6.72 10.79 -6.17
CA ASP A 299 -8.02 10.59 -5.52
C ASP A 299 -8.27 9.09 -5.33
N PHE A 300 -8.58 8.70 -4.11
CA PHE A 300 -8.88 7.34 -3.69
C PHE A 300 -10.30 7.17 -3.11
N SER A 301 -11.18 8.12 -3.36
CA SER A 301 -12.57 8.10 -2.89
C SER A 301 -13.48 7.15 -3.69
N ASN A 302 -13.11 6.80 -4.94
CA ASN A 302 -13.86 5.93 -5.84
C ASN A 302 -12.91 5.05 -6.66
N VAL A 303 -12.46 3.95 -6.04
CA VAL A 303 -11.42 3.07 -6.58
C VAL A 303 -12.01 2.10 -7.61
N LYS A 304 -11.52 2.18 -8.86
CA LYS A 304 -11.92 1.32 -9.98
C LYS A 304 -10.75 0.64 -10.68
N LYS A 305 -9.56 0.75 -10.11
CA LYS A 305 -8.30 0.12 -10.57
C LYS A 305 -7.33 0.05 -9.41
N ASP A 306 -6.27 -0.73 -9.55
CA ASP A 306 -5.15 -0.68 -8.60
C ASP A 306 -4.52 0.71 -8.61
N LEU A 307 -4.27 1.27 -7.42
CA LEU A 307 -3.70 2.60 -7.22
C LEU A 307 -2.42 2.54 -6.40
N THR A 308 -1.47 3.40 -6.78
CA THR A 308 -0.35 3.78 -5.91
C THR A 308 -0.47 5.26 -5.60
N VAL A 309 -0.83 5.57 -4.37
CA VAL A 309 -1.07 6.93 -3.88
C VAL A 309 0.17 7.39 -3.13
N ILE A 310 0.80 8.47 -3.59
CA ILE A 310 2.04 8.98 -3.03
C ILE A 310 1.72 10.13 -2.08
N GLY A 311 2.18 10.05 -0.84
CA GLY A 311 2.19 11.17 0.09
C GLY A 311 3.24 12.17 -0.34
N ARG A 312 2.81 13.36 -0.80
CA ARG A 312 3.67 14.42 -1.31
C ARG A 312 4.18 15.29 -0.18
N TYR A 313 5.45 15.64 -0.27
CA TYR A 313 6.10 16.47 0.74
C TYR A 313 6.96 17.55 0.09
N THR A 314 6.92 18.74 0.67
CA THR A 314 7.83 19.85 0.34
C THR A 314 8.96 19.92 1.36
N LYS A 315 10.20 19.91 0.88
CA LYS A 315 11.38 20.14 1.73
C LYS A 315 11.40 21.56 2.24
N LEU A 316 11.76 21.73 3.51
CA LEU A 316 11.81 23.02 4.20
C LEU A 316 13.25 23.36 4.61
N HIS A 317 13.61 24.63 4.52
CA HIS A 317 14.91 25.14 4.92
C HIS A 317 14.77 26.25 5.96
N ALA A 318 15.60 26.20 6.99
CA ALA A 318 15.69 27.23 7.99
C ALA A 318 16.52 28.41 7.49
N VAL A 319 15.99 29.62 7.60
CA VAL A 319 16.70 30.87 7.36
C VAL A 319 16.81 31.64 8.67
N THR A 320 18.04 31.91 9.11
CA THR A 320 18.30 32.65 10.33
C THR A 320 18.94 34.00 10.01
N PHE A 321 18.24 35.07 10.30
CA PHE A 321 18.76 36.42 10.19
C PHE A 321 19.45 36.82 11.50
N LYS A 322 20.71 37.25 11.39
CA LYS A 322 21.54 37.65 12.52
C LYS A 322 21.95 39.12 12.41
N ASN A 323 22.09 39.74 13.56
CA ASN A 323 22.70 41.05 13.67
C ASN A 323 24.21 40.94 13.57
N TRP A 324 24.91 42.08 13.46
CA TRP A 324 26.36 42.22 13.39
C TRP A 324 27.09 41.59 14.60
N ASN A 325 26.45 41.56 15.77
CA ASN A 325 27.02 40.98 17.01
C ASN A 325 26.68 39.50 17.19
N GLY A 326 26.03 38.86 16.22
CA GLY A 326 25.66 37.44 16.25
C GLY A 326 24.28 37.15 16.83
N ASP A 327 23.60 38.15 17.38
CA ASP A 327 22.23 37.98 17.89
C ASP A 327 21.27 37.57 16.80
N THR A 328 20.38 36.63 17.10
CA THR A 328 19.33 36.21 16.17
C THR A 328 18.19 37.22 16.15
N LEU A 329 17.95 37.82 15.00
CA LEU A 329 16.86 38.77 14.77
C LEU A 329 15.56 38.06 14.40
N LYS A 330 15.66 37.04 13.56
CA LYS A 330 14.52 36.25 13.08
C LYS A 330 15.00 34.88 12.61
N THR A 331 14.18 33.87 12.87
CA THR A 331 14.29 32.55 12.19
C THR A 331 12.97 32.26 11.53
N GLU A 332 12.98 31.85 10.29
CA GLU A 332 11.81 31.37 9.56
C GLU A 332 12.15 30.12 8.76
N THR A 333 11.11 29.36 8.41
CA THR A 333 11.23 28.15 7.60
C THR A 333 10.54 28.42 6.26
N VAL A 334 11.25 28.18 5.17
CA VAL A 334 10.76 28.37 3.81
C VAL A 334 10.81 27.06 3.02
N ALA A 335 9.91 26.89 2.06
CA ALA A 335 9.92 25.76 1.13
C ALA A 335 11.19 25.81 0.27
N ASP A 336 11.65 24.64 -0.20
CA ASP A 336 12.77 24.54 -1.14
C ASP A 336 12.55 25.43 -2.37
N GLY A 337 13.57 26.26 -2.70
CA GLY A 337 13.49 27.26 -3.76
C GLY A 337 12.63 28.50 -3.44
N GLY A 338 12.06 28.56 -2.23
CA GLY A 338 11.23 29.69 -1.77
C GLY A 338 12.08 30.89 -1.34
N LYS A 339 11.39 32.04 -1.17
CA LYS A 339 11.97 33.31 -0.72
C LYS A 339 11.74 33.48 0.78
N ALA A 340 12.78 33.90 1.52
CA ALA A 340 12.64 34.33 2.89
C ALA A 340 12.28 35.82 2.98
N THR A 341 11.69 36.21 4.14
CA THR A 341 11.29 37.59 4.42
C THR A 341 12.23 38.17 5.47
N ALA A 342 13.01 39.18 5.07
CA ALA A 342 13.91 39.83 6.00
C ALA A 342 13.15 40.51 7.16
N PRO A 343 13.71 40.54 8.37
CA PRO A 343 13.22 41.39 9.44
C PRO A 343 13.46 42.87 9.12
N SER A 344 12.92 43.77 9.93
CA SER A 344 13.26 45.19 9.85
C SER A 344 14.77 45.40 9.96
N ALA A 345 15.31 46.39 9.22
CA ALA A 345 16.74 46.72 9.27
C ALA A 345 17.18 46.98 10.71
N PRO A 346 18.18 46.25 11.22
CA PRO A 346 18.67 46.47 12.57
C PRO A 346 19.46 47.79 12.64
N THR A 347 19.56 48.36 13.86
CA THR A 347 20.28 49.60 14.12
C THR A 347 21.64 49.30 14.78
N ARG A 348 22.63 50.13 14.42
CA ARG A 348 23.93 50.13 15.08
C ARG A 348 24.39 51.57 15.22
N ARG A 349 24.66 51.98 16.46
CA ARG A 349 25.09 53.37 16.76
C ARG A 349 26.34 53.72 15.95
N GLY A 350 26.27 54.81 15.18
CA GLY A 350 27.37 55.31 14.38
C GLY A 350 27.61 54.52 13.07
N TRP A 351 26.66 53.64 12.66
CA TRP A 351 26.76 52.86 11.45
C TRP A 351 25.45 52.89 10.67
N THR A 352 25.53 52.85 9.38
CA THR A 352 24.39 52.74 8.49
C THR A 352 24.24 51.29 8.03
N PHE A 353 23.05 50.71 8.13
CA PHE A 353 22.74 49.41 7.58
C PHE A 353 22.84 49.46 6.04
N THR A 354 23.61 48.58 5.44
CA THR A 354 23.86 48.50 3.99
C THR A 354 23.19 47.36 3.29
N GLY A 355 22.64 46.41 4.06
CA GLY A 355 21.97 45.24 3.51
C GLY A 355 22.31 43.97 4.27
N TRP A 356 22.10 42.87 3.62
CA TRP A 356 22.36 41.53 4.12
C TRP A 356 23.48 40.87 3.32
N ASP A 357 24.27 40.00 3.96
CA ASP A 357 25.48 39.40 3.40
C ASP A 357 25.19 38.32 2.34
N LYS A 358 23.96 37.74 2.31
CA LYS A 358 23.60 36.68 1.38
C LYS A 358 22.25 36.95 0.73
N ASP A 359 22.07 36.38 -0.46
CA ASP A 359 20.78 36.32 -1.12
C ASP A 359 19.89 35.26 -0.47
N PHE A 360 18.65 35.62 -0.19
CA PHE A 360 17.60 34.79 0.38
C PHE A 360 16.33 34.79 -0.48
N SER A 361 16.44 35.19 -1.73
CA SER A 361 15.35 35.20 -2.70
C SER A 361 14.99 33.80 -3.21
N ARG A 362 15.96 32.85 -3.14
CA ARG A 362 15.79 31.44 -3.53
C ARG A 362 16.62 30.54 -2.61
N VAL A 363 15.96 30.05 -1.58
CA VAL A 363 16.62 29.25 -0.53
C VAL A 363 16.53 27.76 -0.88
N THR A 364 17.68 27.12 -1.14
CA THR A 364 17.78 25.69 -1.47
C THR A 364 18.53 24.88 -0.42
N ALA A 365 18.99 25.53 0.65
CA ALA A 365 19.64 24.92 1.80
C ALA A 365 19.45 25.82 3.03
N PRO A 366 19.63 25.33 4.26
CA PRO A 366 19.64 26.17 5.45
C PRO A 366 20.72 27.25 5.33
N ILE A 367 20.36 28.52 5.59
CA ILE A 367 21.29 29.65 5.51
C ILE A 367 21.22 30.51 6.77
N VAL A 368 22.37 31.12 7.10
CA VAL A 368 22.47 32.20 8.06
C VAL A 368 22.80 33.47 7.28
N VAL A 369 21.99 34.49 7.45
CA VAL A 369 22.07 35.79 6.77
C VAL A 369 22.41 36.86 7.81
N THR A 370 23.50 37.60 7.60
CA THR A 370 24.00 38.55 8.58
C THR A 370 23.88 39.99 8.09
N ALA A 371 23.45 40.88 8.97
CA ALA A 371 23.34 42.29 8.68
C ALA A 371 24.69 42.94 8.44
N GLN A 372 24.82 43.69 7.34
CA GLN A 372 25.99 44.44 6.95
C GLN A 372 25.83 45.91 7.28
N PHE A 373 26.91 46.54 7.71
CA PHE A 373 26.93 47.92 8.11
C PHE A 373 28.17 48.66 7.60
N SER A 374 27.99 49.92 7.26
CA SER A 374 29.06 50.86 6.93
C SER A 374 29.13 51.92 8.02
N PRO A 375 30.34 52.29 8.50
CA PRO A 375 30.45 53.30 9.53
C PRO A 375 30.04 54.68 9.03
N ILE A 376 29.37 55.47 9.89
CA ILE A 376 29.12 56.89 9.63
C ILE A 376 30.34 57.64 10.07
N ILE A 377 31.07 58.25 9.11
CA ILE A 377 32.22 59.10 9.40
C ILE A 377 31.74 60.55 9.58
N SER A 378 32.02 61.10 10.76
CA SER A 378 31.73 62.51 11.12
C SER A 378 32.94 63.09 11.82
N VAL A 379 33.58 64.05 11.22
CA VAL A 379 34.79 64.69 11.74
C VAL A 379 34.60 66.21 11.70
N ARG A 380 34.85 66.85 12.80
CA ARG A 380 34.89 68.32 12.88
C ARG A 380 36.31 68.75 12.72
N VAL A 381 36.54 69.61 11.77
CA VAL A 381 37.89 70.13 11.44
C VAL A 381 37.90 71.63 11.37
N PRO A 382 38.99 72.29 11.78
CA PRO A 382 39.27 73.65 11.44
C PRO A 382 39.59 73.75 9.94
N THR A 383 38.84 74.56 9.19
CA THR A 383 39.00 74.70 7.72
C THR A 383 39.93 75.84 7.31
N THR A 384 40.27 76.67 8.27
CA THR A 384 41.24 77.78 8.05
C THR A 384 42.33 77.76 9.08
N LEU A 385 43.43 78.41 8.80
CA LEU A 385 44.56 78.61 9.70
C LEU A 385 44.61 80.09 10.13
N PRO A 386 43.92 80.49 11.18
CA PRO A 386 43.96 81.88 11.63
C PRO A 386 45.26 82.17 12.36
N CYS A 387 45.97 83.21 11.90
CA CYS A 387 47.19 83.62 12.48
C CYS A 387 47.18 85.10 12.82
N ARG A 388 47.80 85.51 13.94
CA ARG A 388 48.07 86.92 14.27
C ARG A 388 49.49 87.22 13.99
N ILE A 389 49.78 88.22 13.16
CA ILE A 389 51.16 88.69 12.91
C ILE A 389 51.37 89.94 13.76
N MET A 390 52.36 89.87 14.61
CA MET A 390 52.71 90.96 15.49
C MET A 390 53.56 91.99 14.77
N ALA A 391 53.67 93.20 15.31
CA ALA A 391 54.43 94.28 14.68
C ALA A 391 55.97 94.01 14.50
N ASP A 392 56.50 93.14 15.32
CA ASP A 392 57.88 92.66 15.22
C ASP A 392 58.04 91.51 14.21
N GLY A 393 57.02 91.11 13.49
CA GLY A 393 56.97 90.03 12.55
C GLY A 393 56.79 88.66 13.13
N THR A 394 56.60 88.56 14.45
CA THR A 394 56.31 87.31 15.10
C THR A 394 54.90 86.85 14.71
N VAL A 395 54.73 85.55 14.45
CA VAL A 395 53.42 84.92 14.12
C VAL A 395 52.92 84.21 15.33
N VAL A 396 51.73 84.59 15.78
CA VAL A 396 50.99 83.90 16.79
C VAL A 396 50.00 82.98 16.12
N VAL A 397 50.14 81.66 16.33
CA VAL A 397 49.31 80.59 15.79
C VAL A 397 48.33 80.12 16.84
N PRO A 398 47.19 79.51 16.45
CA PRO A 398 46.28 78.93 17.40
C PRO A 398 46.94 77.82 18.19
N GLN A 399 46.68 77.80 19.52
CA GLN A 399 47.17 76.73 20.39
C GLN A 399 46.15 75.62 20.57
N ASP A 400 44.95 75.84 20.12
CA ASP A 400 43.81 74.93 20.23
C ASP A 400 43.41 74.33 18.90
N TYR A 401 44.31 74.23 17.95
CA TYR A 401 44.03 73.61 16.64
C TYR A 401 43.80 72.08 16.81
N ALA A 402 42.55 71.68 16.81
CA ALA A 402 42.21 70.31 17.07
C ALA A 402 41.20 69.76 16.00
N ILE A 403 41.34 68.53 15.71
CA ILE A 403 40.40 67.76 14.86
C ILE A 403 39.64 66.84 15.78
N GLU A 404 38.33 66.87 15.71
CA GLU A 404 37.47 66.07 16.55
C GLU A 404 36.78 64.99 15.70
N ASN A 405 37.06 63.70 16.03
CA ASN A 405 36.37 62.59 15.44
C ASN A 405 35.11 62.28 16.27
N LEU A 406 33.97 62.55 15.67
CA LEU A 406 32.65 62.28 16.22
C LEU A 406 32.13 60.87 15.85
N SER A 407 32.87 60.15 15.04
CA SER A 407 32.51 58.79 14.59
C SER A 407 32.79 57.75 15.68
N THR A 408 32.03 56.67 15.68
CA THR A 408 32.19 55.50 16.57
C THR A 408 33.36 54.61 16.17
N VAL A 409 34.08 54.97 15.11
CA VAL A 409 35.28 54.25 14.58
C VAL A 409 36.45 55.23 14.51
N ALA A 410 37.64 54.69 14.64
CA ALA A 410 38.87 55.49 14.38
C ALA A 410 38.92 55.92 12.92
N VAL A 411 39.36 57.13 12.70
CA VAL A 411 39.52 57.66 11.33
C VAL A 411 40.99 58.02 11.06
N ARG A 412 41.31 58.01 9.77
CA ARG A 412 42.58 58.53 9.30
C ARG A 412 42.32 59.55 8.19
N ALA A 413 43.18 60.54 8.11
CA ALA A 413 43.11 61.47 7.00
C ALA A 413 43.62 60.77 5.73
N SER A 414 42.75 60.59 4.73
CA SER A 414 43.15 60.08 3.41
C SER A 414 43.80 61.16 2.56
N SER A 415 43.37 62.44 2.71
CA SER A 415 44.06 63.58 2.13
C SER A 415 43.94 64.82 2.99
N ILE A 416 44.96 65.67 2.95
CA ILE A 416 44.99 67.03 3.48
C ILE A 416 45.46 67.94 2.39
N LYS A 417 44.73 68.97 2.02
CA LYS A 417 45.07 69.90 0.99
C LYS A 417 45.03 71.33 1.47
N THR A 418 46.00 72.12 1.09
CA THR A 418 46.11 73.53 1.41
C THR A 418 45.80 74.40 0.17
N THR A 419 45.03 75.44 0.36
CA THR A 419 44.75 76.46 -0.69
C THR A 419 44.84 77.86 -0.12
N GLY A 420 45.27 78.80 -0.95
CA GLY A 420 45.36 80.20 -0.54
C GLY A 420 46.62 80.58 0.26
N MET A 421 47.50 79.62 0.52
CA MET A 421 48.72 79.92 1.27
C MET A 421 49.68 80.75 0.43
N PRO A 422 50.25 81.83 0.94
CA PRO A 422 51.28 82.62 0.26
C PRO A 422 52.50 81.78 -0.13
N LYS A 423 53.08 82.03 -1.28
CA LYS A 423 54.17 81.22 -1.81
C LYS A 423 55.50 81.39 -0.99
N ASP A 424 55.61 82.53 -0.30
CA ASP A 424 56.76 82.89 0.54
C ASP A 424 56.55 82.60 2.03
N ALA A 425 55.54 81.86 2.36
CA ALA A 425 55.25 81.36 3.70
C ALA A 425 55.18 79.82 3.73
N SER A 426 55.49 79.26 4.91
CA SER A 426 55.33 77.84 5.14
C SER A 426 54.61 77.58 6.47
N TYR A 427 53.94 76.43 6.57
CA TYR A 427 53.46 75.96 7.83
C TYR A 427 53.64 74.45 7.99
N GLU A 428 53.67 74.01 9.23
CA GLU A 428 53.62 72.58 9.59
C GLU A 428 52.54 72.29 10.59
N LEU A 429 51.82 71.21 10.37
CA LEU A 429 50.95 70.56 11.33
C LEU A 429 51.68 69.36 11.88
N LYS A 430 51.76 69.24 13.21
CA LYS A 430 52.41 68.11 13.88
C LYS A 430 51.52 67.48 14.91
N ASP A 431 51.54 66.15 14.93
CA ASP A 431 51.02 65.33 16.05
C ASP A 431 52.18 65.00 16.97
N GLY A 432 52.22 65.71 18.10
CA GLY A 432 53.46 65.71 18.91
C GLY A 432 54.68 66.20 18.14
N SER A 433 55.64 65.34 17.95
CA SER A 433 56.84 65.61 17.17
C SER A 433 56.74 65.26 15.68
N THR A 434 55.69 64.54 15.29
CA THR A 434 55.50 64.01 13.95
C THR A 434 54.83 65.02 13.04
N LYS A 435 55.44 65.42 11.93
CA LYS A 435 54.81 66.23 10.90
C LYS A 435 53.75 65.40 10.18
N VAL A 436 52.52 65.82 10.17
CA VAL A 436 51.41 65.15 9.49
C VAL A 436 51.02 65.82 8.16
N HIS A 437 51.26 67.14 8.08
CA HIS A 437 51.04 67.93 6.87
C HIS A 437 51.79 69.21 6.92
N GLY A 438 52.04 69.85 5.80
CA GLY A 438 52.59 71.20 5.71
C GLY A 438 52.62 71.77 4.33
N TRP A 439 52.99 73.05 4.26
CA TRP A 439 53.16 73.76 3.03
C TRP A 439 54.56 74.41 3.01
N GLY A 440 55.22 74.32 1.87
CA GLY A 440 56.51 74.98 1.62
C GLY A 440 56.58 75.32 0.12
N GLY A 441 55.57 76.01 -0.42
CA GLY A 441 55.40 76.27 -1.86
C GLY A 441 54.51 75.26 -2.57
N SER A 442 54.27 74.09 -1.97
CA SER A 442 53.36 73.01 -2.35
C SER A 442 52.96 72.19 -1.17
N ASP A 443 51.84 71.44 -1.28
CA ASP A 443 51.35 70.47 -0.25
C ASP A 443 52.44 69.43 0.06
N GLN A 444 52.73 69.25 1.33
CA GLN A 444 53.74 68.27 1.85
C GLN A 444 53.04 67.34 2.86
N ARG A 445 52.68 66.16 2.42
CA ARG A 445 52.22 65.10 3.32
C ARG A 445 53.48 64.40 3.89
N ALA A 446 53.49 64.27 5.22
CA ALA A 446 54.67 63.65 5.88
C ALA A 446 54.30 62.45 6.76
N GLY A 447 53.24 62.45 7.41
CA GLY A 447 52.84 61.38 8.34
C GLY A 447 51.36 61.00 8.22
N GLU A 448 50.97 59.95 8.91
CA GLU A 448 49.58 59.50 9.03
C GLU A 448 48.92 60.23 10.19
N LEU A 449 47.78 60.85 9.95
CA LEU A 449 46.96 61.43 11.00
C LEU A 449 45.83 60.46 11.32
N LYS A 450 45.95 59.80 12.45
CA LYS A 450 44.92 58.90 13.01
C LYS A 450 44.27 59.53 14.22
N ILE A 451 42.95 59.39 14.31
CA ILE A 451 42.18 59.90 15.44
C ILE A 451 41.29 58.79 15.94
N ALA A 452 41.43 58.44 17.20
CA ALA A 452 40.59 57.38 17.79
C ALA A 452 39.11 57.72 17.75
N ALA A 453 38.27 56.69 17.86
CA ALA A 453 36.83 56.86 17.90
C ALA A 453 36.42 57.85 19.02
N GLU A 454 35.46 58.72 18.74
CA GLU A 454 34.88 59.71 19.71
C GLU A 454 35.99 60.50 20.45
N ALA A 455 37.10 60.84 19.81
CA ALA A 455 38.27 61.53 20.37
C ALA A 455 38.59 62.80 19.66
N SER A 456 39.18 63.72 20.37
CA SER A 456 39.78 64.96 19.83
C SER A 456 41.30 64.78 19.73
N LYS A 457 41.86 65.25 18.68
CA LYS A 457 43.29 65.26 18.42
C LYS A 457 43.80 66.67 18.24
N GLY A 458 44.51 67.15 19.22
CA GLY A 458 45.18 68.39 19.16
C GLY A 458 46.43 68.34 18.24
N LEU A 459 46.60 69.28 17.40
CA LEU A 459 47.76 69.43 16.51
C LEU A 459 48.50 70.70 16.83
N SER A 460 49.80 70.61 16.89
CA SER A 460 50.63 71.80 16.98
C SER A 460 50.84 72.42 15.60
N VAL A 461 50.76 73.73 15.52
CA VAL A 461 50.86 74.47 14.30
C VAL A 461 52.14 75.35 14.44
N SER A 462 52.97 75.34 13.40
CA SER A 462 54.05 76.32 13.30
C SER A 462 53.98 77.00 11.93
N VAL A 463 54.16 78.27 11.90
CA VAL A 463 54.19 79.08 10.66
C VAL A 463 55.52 79.78 10.62
N SER A 464 56.17 79.71 9.43
CA SER A 464 57.44 80.43 9.22
C SER A 464 57.45 81.06 7.86
N LYS A 465 58.26 82.11 7.76
CA LYS A 465 58.57 82.79 6.51
C LYS A 465 59.61 82.00 5.77
N VAL A 466 59.40 81.81 4.41
CA VAL A 466 60.30 81.05 3.59
C VAL A 466 61.36 81.99 2.92
N SER A 467 60.99 83.24 2.56
CA SER A 467 61.89 84.27 2.05
C SER A 467 61.22 85.64 2.04
N GLY A 468 61.97 86.65 2.05
CA GLY A 468 61.67 88.00 2.46
C GLY A 468 61.00 88.98 1.52
N THR A 469 60.25 88.58 0.53
CA THR A 469 59.64 89.57 -0.39
C THR A 469 58.22 89.15 -0.82
N GLY A 470 57.32 90.05 -0.80
CA GLY A 470 56.16 90.03 -1.62
C GLY A 470 54.82 89.80 -0.90
N GLU A 471 54.19 88.62 -1.00
CA GLU A 471 52.79 88.42 -0.55
C GLU A 471 52.67 88.29 0.97
N TRP A 472 53.60 87.64 1.64
CA TRP A 472 53.67 87.54 3.10
C TRP A 472 53.73 88.92 3.74
N ARG A 473 54.65 89.83 3.24
CA ARG A 473 54.79 91.17 3.78
C ARG A 473 53.54 92.02 3.64
N LYS A 474 52.80 91.89 2.49
CA LYS A 474 51.56 92.61 2.26
C LYS A 474 50.47 92.12 3.25
N LEU A 475 50.41 90.81 3.52
CA LEU A 475 49.51 90.24 4.49
C LEU A 475 49.86 90.64 5.92
N ALA A 476 51.12 90.64 6.27
CA ALA A 476 51.67 91.05 7.57
C ALA A 476 51.35 92.51 7.85
N ASP A 477 51.59 93.42 6.85
CA ASP A 477 51.29 94.85 6.96
C ASP A 477 49.75 95.11 7.08
N SER A 478 48.94 94.30 6.39
CA SER A 478 47.45 94.37 6.51
C SER A 478 46.96 93.91 7.88
N ALA A 479 47.49 92.79 8.37
CA ALA A 479 47.14 92.23 9.69
C ALA A 479 47.59 93.17 10.83
N ALA A 480 48.81 93.75 10.73
CA ALA A 480 49.33 94.70 11.72
C ALA A 480 48.48 95.99 11.78
N LYS A 481 47.93 96.47 10.65
CA LYS A 481 47.06 97.64 10.56
C LYS A 481 45.67 97.38 11.09
N SER A 482 45.11 96.14 10.89
CA SER A 482 43.78 95.78 11.34
C SER A 482 43.73 95.35 12.82
N GLY A 483 44.79 94.89 13.38
CA GLY A 483 44.89 94.34 14.71
C GLY A 483 44.07 93.04 14.90
N THR A 484 43.61 92.45 13.81
CA THR A 484 42.78 91.19 13.81
C THR A 484 43.57 90.02 13.30
N ALA A 485 43.25 88.82 13.76
CA ALA A 485 43.76 87.60 13.19
C ALA A 485 43.27 87.44 11.75
N LEU A 486 44.11 87.01 10.83
CA LEU A 486 43.73 86.73 9.46
C LEU A 486 43.78 85.20 9.22
N ASP A 487 42.93 84.75 8.30
CA ASP A 487 42.99 83.38 7.83
C ASP A 487 44.14 83.24 6.79
N LEU A 488 45.18 82.57 7.22
CA LEU A 488 46.41 82.43 6.40
C LEU A 488 46.18 81.55 5.16
N CYS A 489 45.42 80.52 5.32
CA CYS A 489 45.08 79.57 4.26
C CYS A 489 43.84 78.79 4.60
N SER A 490 43.23 78.16 3.65
CA SER A 490 42.21 77.13 3.83
C SER A 490 42.83 75.75 3.79
N ILE A 491 42.39 74.86 4.70
CA ILE A 491 42.84 73.46 4.75
C ILE A 491 41.61 72.60 4.61
N SER A 492 41.64 71.70 3.63
CA SER A 492 40.58 70.70 3.44
C SER A 492 41.08 69.31 3.80
N TYR A 493 40.21 68.56 4.40
CA TYR A 493 40.47 67.18 4.88
C TYR A 493 39.52 66.21 4.24
N SER A 494 40.01 65.03 3.87
CA SER A 494 39.22 63.88 3.57
C SER A 494 39.55 62.76 4.58
N PHE A 495 38.54 62.13 5.13
CA PHE A 495 38.73 61.07 6.14
C PHE A 495 38.14 59.76 5.64
N GLU A 496 38.76 58.67 6.05
CA GLU A 496 38.25 57.31 5.89
C GLU A 496 38.44 56.54 7.22
N MET A 497 37.81 55.39 7.36
CA MET A 497 37.99 54.52 8.52
C MET A 497 39.48 54.13 8.60
N ALA A 498 40.09 54.26 9.77
CA ALA A 498 41.39 53.74 10.03
C ALA A 498 41.30 52.18 10.17
N THR A 499 41.97 51.52 9.30
CA THR A 499 42.08 50.03 9.37
C THR A 499 43.10 49.63 10.42
#